data_22eb0f7cf8e3071117c0056343f4891a
#
_entry.id   22eb0f7cf8e3071117c0056343f4891a
#
_cell.length_a   1.000
_cell.length_b   1.000
_cell.length_c   1.000
_cell.angle_alpha   90.00
_cell.angle_beta   90.00
_cell.angle_gamma   90.00
#
_symmetry.space_group_name_H-M   'P 1'
#
loop_
_entity.id
_entity.type
_entity.pdbx_description
1 polymer ?
#
loop_
_entity_poly.entity_id
_entity_poly.type
_entity_poly.pdbx_seq_one_letter_code
_entity_poly.pdbx_strand_id
1 'polypeptide(L)'
;MATMRKLVMKGPKESEIITVERPVINKPTEVLVKLHYCGVCMSEHYDWTTAPAGRTFGHEPMGTVVEVGEGVTRVKVGDRVSMGAGGGAEYQKLDEKWVHKIPDNVEDHQGIIEPLWCLVSAVSKVRLPIQSEKVAVVGCGYMGCGAISLLAMRGVKVVAVDINPESLKNALKYGACEAYLPEELPEEYITTRNTYKGVDVDSAVKNAASTGFPLVMEWGETAESLDLAIRMTRQCGQLAIGAYHTGGKRLVDVQLLNVRAIDCLSTHPREQDLNFRSAECAMRMLGDDTWSYKHVPTKVYPASMFDKAHEELEIKFGKWMKAVIDWENEDFEPYIIND
;
A
#
# COMPACT_ATOMS: atom_id res chain seq x y z
N MET A 1 -22.19 -30.58 -6.03
CA MET A 1 -22.07 -29.10 -6.01
C MET A 1 -20.77 -28.74 -6.71
N ALA A 2 -20.67 -27.57 -7.32
CA ALA A 2 -19.41 -27.12 -7.93
C ALA A 2 -18.38 -26.85 -6.83
N THR A 3 -17.12 -27.16 -7.09
CA THR A 3 -16.01 -26.96 -6.16
C THR A 3 -15.07 -25.87 -6.65
N MET A 4 -14.18 -25.39 -5.78
CA MET A 4 -13.13 -24.42 -6.08
C MET A 4 -11.87 -24.72 -5.27
N ARG A 5 -10.73 -24.21 -5.73
CA ARG A 5 -9.48 -24.20 -4.97
C ARG A 5 -9.49 -23.04 -3.96
N LYS A 6 -8.92 -23.28 -2.80
CA LYS A 6 -8.78 -22.31 -1.71
C LYS A 6 -7.45 -22.49 -1.00
N LEU A 7 -6.75 -21.38 -0.74
CA LEU A 7 -5.54 -21.34 0.03
C LEU A 7 -5.86 -21.32 1.52
N VAL A 8 -5.20 -22.21 2.28
CA VAL A 8 -5.25 -22.23 3.74
C VAL A 8 -3.85 -22.47 4.30
N MET A 9 -3.60 -21.92 5.48
CA MET A 9 -2.35 -22.20 6.18
C MET A 9 -2.43 -23.56 6.85
N LYS A 10 -1.37 -24.35 6.77
CA LYS A 10 -1.12 -25.55 7.59
C LYS A 10 -0.49 -25.19 8.94
N GLY A 11 0.24 -24.09 8.96
CA GLY A 11 0.96 -23.53 10.10
C GLY A 11 1.79 -22.32 9.65
N PRO A 12 2.64 -21.79 10.54
CA PRO A 12 3.51 -20.66 10.21
C PRO A 12 4.38 -20.92 8.97
N LYS A 13 4.30 -20.02 7.97
CA LYS A 13 5.07 -20.07 6.72
C LYS A 13 4.79 -21.30 5.84
N GLU A 14 3.72 -22.02 6.08
CA GLU A 14 3.36 -23.22 5.31
C GLU A 14 1.88 -23.18 4.93
N SER A 15 1.61 -23.03 3.64
CA SER A 15 0.27 -23.02 3.05
C SER A 15 0.00 -24.27 2.22
N GLU A 16 -1.28 -24.52 1.94
CA GLU A 16 -1.73 -25.56 1.00
C GLU A 16 -2.97 -25.08 0.24
N ILE A 17 -3.18 -25.65 -0.93
CA ILE A 17 -4.40 -25.48 -1.72
C ILE A 17 -5.32 -26.67 -1.44
N ILE A 18 -6.51 -26.37 -0.90
CA ILE A 18 -7.55 -27.37 -0.66
C ILE A 18 -8.72 -27.17 -1.63
N THR A 19 -9.50 -28.23 -1.83
CA THR A 19 -10.74 -28.18 -2.59
C THR A 19 -11.92 -27.99 -1.63
N VAL A 20 -12.73 -26.95 -1.87
CA VAL A 20 -13.93 -26.62 -1.09
C VAL A 20 -15.14 -26.40 -1.99
N GLU A 21 -16.34 -26.33 -1.42
CA GLU A 21 -17.53 -25.96 -2.19
C GLU A 21 -17.44 -24.51 -2.69
N ARG A 22 -17.77 -24.29 -3.95
CA ARG A 22 -17.88 -22.96 -4.54
C ARG A 22 -19.05 -22.20 -3.91
N PRO A 23 -18.90 -20.93 -3.53
CA PRO A 23 -20.01 -20.14 -3.00
C PRO A 23 -21.14 -19.97 -4.04
N VAL A 24 -22.35 -19.91 -3.56
CA VAL A 24 -23.57 -19.71 -4.37
C VAL A 24 -24.22 -18.40 -3.95
N ILE A 25 -24.71 -17.63 -4.92
CA ILE A 25 -25.49 -16.40 -4.67
C ILE A 25 -26.79 -16.79 -3.93
N ASN A 26 -27.09 -16.09 -2.85
CA ASN A 26 -28.29 -16.29 -2.04
C ASN A 26 -28.98 -14.98 -1.62
N LYS A 27 -28.47 -13.83 -2.06
CA LYS A 27 -29.09 -12.52 -1.90
C LYS A 27 -29.16 -11.79 -3.24
N PRO A 28 -30.20 -10.97 -3.44
CA PRO A 28 -30.41 -10.27 -4.71
C PRO A 28 -29.28 -9.29 -5.08
N THR A 29 -28.54 -8.78 -4.09
CA THR A 29 -27.44 -7.82 -4.31
C THR A 29 -26.05 -8.45 -4.38
N GLU A 30 -25.96 -9.78 -4.30
CA GLU A 30 -24.66 -10.47 -4.35
C GLU A 30 -24.18 -10.68 -5.78
N VAL A 31 -22.87 -10.65 -5.92
CA VAL A 31 -22.14 -11.02 -7.13
C VAL A 31 -21.16 -12.14 -6.82
N LEU A 32 -20.95 -13.04 -7.77
CA LEU A 32 -19.91 -14.05 -7.74
C LEU A 32 -18.82 -13.68 -8.74
N VAL A 33 -17.60 -13.56 -8.27
CA VAL A 33 -16.41 -13.19 -9.06
C VAL A 33 -15.48 -14.39 -9.14
N LYS A 34 -15.07 -14.78 -10.34
CA LYS A 34 -13.94 -15.68 -10.57
C LYS A 34 -12.67 -14.84 -10.54
N LEU A 35 -11.75 -15.16 -9.63
CA LEU A 35 -10.52 -14.40 -9.45
C LEU A 35 -9.50 -14.75 -10.52
N HIS A 36 -8.78 -13.73 -11.02
CA HIS A 36 -7.60 -13.85 -11.85
C HIS A 36 -6.36 -13.65 -10.98
N TYR A 37 -6.27 -12.50 -10.32
CA TYR A 37 -5.16 -12.15 -9.45
C TYR A 37 -5.61 -11.79 -8.04
N CYS A 38 -4.70 -12.01 -7.09
CA CYS A 38 -4.75 -11.39 -5.77
C CYS A 38 -3.39 -10.80 -5.44
N GLY A 39 -3.34 -9.51 -5.10
CA GLY A 39 -2.14 -8.85 -4.64
C GLY A 39 -1.64 -9.45 -3.32
N VAL A 40 -0.32 -9.51 -3.16
CA VAL A 40 0.36 -9.91 -1.92
C VAL A 40 0.77 -8.64 -1.18
N CYS A 41 0.28 -8.49 0.05
CA CYS A 41 0.50 -7.30 0.87
C CYS A 41 1.48 -7.58 2.01
N MET A 42 2.39 -6.65 2.28
CA MET A 42 3.31 -6.74 3.40
C MET A 42 2.57 -6.76 4.75
N SER A 43 1.36 -6.18 4.83
CA SER A 43 0.56 -6.23 6.06
C SER A 43 0.14 -7.64 6.47
N GLU A 44 0.11 -8.60 5.54
CA GLU A 44 -0.16 -10.02 5.81
C GLU A 44 1.10 -10.84 6.11
N HIS A 45 2.29 -10.27 5.85
CA HIS A 45 3.55 -11.01 5.99
C HIS A 45 3.79 -11.48 7.43
N TYR A 46 3.57 -10.63 8.42
CA TYR A 46 3.69 -11.03 9.83
C TYR A 46 2.68 -12.13 10.19
N ASP A 47 1.44 -11.99 9.76
CA ASP A 47 0.41 -13.01 9.98
C ASP A 47 0.81 -14.34 9.33
N TRP A 48 1.38 -14.33 8.12
CA TRP A 48 1.91 -15.53 7.46
C TRP A 48 3.01 -16.22 8.30
N THR A 49 3.90 -15.44 8.95
CA THR A 49 4.95 -16.00 9.81
C THR A 49 4.43 -16.63 11.11
N THR A 50 3.19 -16.36 11.51
CA THR A 50 2.61 -16.75 12.80
C THR A 50 1.25 -17.44 12.67
N ALA A 51 0.72 -17.60 11.47
CA ALA A 51 -0.63 -18.07 11.23
C ALA A 51 -0.89 -19.49 11.79
N PRO A 52 -2.03 -19.68 12.47
CA PRO A 52 -2.49 -21.03 12.82
C PRO A 52 -3.03 -21.75 11.58
N ALA A 53 -3.12 -23.07 11.66
CA ALA A 53 -3.78 -23.87 10.63
C ALA A 53 -5.22 -23.41 10.36
N GLY A 54 -5.63 -23.43 9.09
CA GLY A 54 -6.96 -23.00 8.63
C GLY A 54 -7.10 -21.48 8.39
N ARG A 55 -6.11 -20.65 8.74
CA ARG A 55 -6.09 -19.22 8.38
C ARG A 55 -6.05 -19.08 6.86
N THR A 56 -6.78 -18.10 6.32
CA THR A 56 -6.75 -17.72 4.91
C THR A 56 -6.25 -16.29 4.76
N PHE A 57 -5.69 -15.98 3.59
CA PHE A 57 -5.13 -14.68 3.24
C PHE A 57 -5.76 -14.10 1.99
N GLY A 58 -5.36 -12.90 1.65
CA GLY A 58 -5.75 -12.16 0.47
C GLY A 58 -6.85 -11.14 0.74
N HIS A 59 -6.54 -9.88 0.45
CA HIS A 59 -7.50 -8.78 0.54
C HIS A 59 -7.38 -7.80 -0.64
N GLU A 60 -6.60 -8.17 -1.67
CA GLU A 60 -6.37 -7.36 -2.86
C GLU A 60 -6.77 -8.12 -4.15
N PRO A 61 -7.98 -8.73 -4.22
CA PRO A 61 -8.36 -9.54 -5.37
C PRO A 61 -8.90 -8.70 -6.52
N MET A 62 -8.74 -9.25 -7.73
CA MET A 62 -9.44 -8.85 -8.93
C MET A 62 -9.85 -10.07 -9.76
N GLY A 63 -10.86 -9.91 -10.61
CA GLY A 63 -11.35 -11.01 -11.44
C GLY A 63 -12.53 -10.62 -12.32
N THR A 64 -13.24 -11.61 -12.85
CA THR A 64 -14.42 -11.43 -13.70
C THR A 64 -15.70 -11.85 -12.98
N VAL A 65 -16.74 -11.04 -13.09
CA VAL A 65 -18.09 -11.37 -12.61
C VAL A 65 -18.63 -12.53 -13.42
N VAL A 66 -19.00 -13.64 -12.76
CA VAL A 66 -19.52 -14.84 -13.43
C VAL A 66 -20.99 -15.10 -13.11
N GLU A 67 -21.53 -14.51 -12.02
CA GLU A 67 -22.94 -14.64 -11.64
C GLU A 67 -23.36 -13.39 -10.87
N VAL A 68 -24.60 -12.95 -11.05
CA VAL A 68 -25.17 -11.77 -10.36
C VAL A 68 -26.56 -12.11 -9.82
N GLY A 69 -26.89 -11.56 -8.65
CA GLY A 69 -28.25 -11.59 -8.10
C GLY A 69 -29.21 -10.69 -8.89
N GLU A 70 -30.49 -10.94 -8.78
CA GLU A 70 -31.55 -10.25 -9.55
C GLU A 70 -31.65 -8.73 -9.29
N GLY A 71 -31.14 -8.27 -8.14
CA GLY A 71 -31.12 -6.85 -7.76
C GLY A 71 -29.82 -6.12 -8.06
N VAL A 72 -28.81 -6.78 -8.65
CA VAL A 72 -27.54 -6.18 -8.99
C VAL A 72 -27.70 -5.20 -10.15
N THR A 73 -27.16 -3.99 -10.00
CA THR A 73 -27.31 -2.90 -10.98
C THR A 73 -25.98 -2.27 -11.40
N ARG A 74 -24.93 -2.42 -10.58
CA ARG A 74 -23.63 -1.75 -10.78
C ARG A 74 -22.71 -2.47 -11.75
N VAL A 75 -22.83 -3.79 -11.82
CA VAL A 75 -21.98 -4.66 -12.66
C VAL A 75 -22.83 -5.74 -13.32
N LYS A 76 -22.30 -6.39 -14.34
CA LYS A 76 -22.93 -7.51 -15.06
C LYS A 76 -21.93 -8.64 -15.26
N VAL A 77 -22.43 -9.83 -15.61
CA VAL A 77 -21.60 -10.97 -16.01
C VAL A 77 -20.66 -10.55 -17.15
N GLY A 78 -19.38 -10.88 -17.00
CA GLY A 78 -18.30 -10.52 -17.91
C GLY A 78 -17.58 -9.23 -17.57
N ASP A 79 -18.06 -8.40 -16.63
CA ASP A 79 -17.31 -7.23 -16.19
C ASP A 79 -16.07 -7.66 -15.38
N ARG A 80 -14.92 -7.05 -15.68
CA ARG A 80 -13.70 -7.16 -14.86
C ARG A 80 -13.82 -6.22 -13.66
N VAL A 81 -13.53 -6.74 -12.48
CA VAL A 81 -13.76 -6.04 -11.21
C VAL A 81 -12.64 -6.28 -10.22
N SER A 82 -12.44 -5.33 -9.31
CA SER A 82 -11.57 -5.50 -8.15
C SER A 82 -12.31 -5.13 -6.86
N MET A 83 -11.80 -5.65 -5.73
CA MET A 83 -12.44 -5.54 -4.42
C MET A 83 -11.39 -5.58 -3.30
N GLY A 84 -11.79 -5.37 -2.05
CA GLY A 84 -10.89 -5.31 -0.90
C GLY A 84 -11.04 -6.45 0.09
N ALA A 85 -11.46 -7.63 -0.35
CA ALA A 85 -11.59 -8.81 0.52
C ALA A 85 -11.65 -10.11 -0.27
N GLY A 86 -11.16 -11.22 0.32
CA GLY A 86 -11.43 -12.58 -0.15
C GLY A 86 -10.56 -13.07 -1.30
N GLY A 87 -9.27 -12.74 -1.33
CA GLY A 87 -8.33 -13.10 -2.39
C GLY A 87 -7.72 -14.51 -2.31
N GLY A 88 -7.95 -15.25 -1.24
CA GLY A 88 -7.34 -16.56 -1.02
C GLY A 88 -8.12 -17.76 -1.60
N ALA A 89 -8.87 -17.56 -2.69
CA ALA A 89 -9.65 -18.63 -3.34
C ALA A 89 -9.93 -18.29 -4.81
N GLU A 90 -10.30 -19.27 -5.63
CA GLU A 90 -10.65 -19.05 -7.04
C GLU A 90 -11.94 -18.23 -7.24
N TYR A 91 -12.84 -18.25 -6.29
CA TYR A 91 -14.11 -17.51 -6.38
C TYR A 91 -14.39 -16.75 -5.11
N GLN A 92 -14.88 -15.54 -5.25
CA GLN A 92 -15.33 -14.69 -4.16
C GLN A 92 -16.77 -14.24 -4.38
N LYS A 93 -17.62 -14.41 -3.34
CA LYS A 93 -18.99 -13.91 -3.30
C LYS A 93 -19.06 -12.70 -2.37
N LEU A 94 -19.66 -11.60 -2.83
CA LEU A 94 -19.80 -10.38 -2.04
C LEU A 94 -20.98 -9.53 -2.55
N ASP A 95 -21.38 -8.53 -1.77
CA ASP A 95 -22.38 -7.55 -2.17
C ASP A 95 -21.80 -6.59 -3.22
N GLU A 96 -22.57 -6.22 -4.26
CA GLU A 96 -22.14 -5.37 -5.37
C GLU A 96 -21.56 -4.02 -4.94
N LYS A 97 -21.92 -3.49 -3.77
CA LYS A 97 -21.41 -2.22 -3.25
C LYS A 97 -19.90 -2.23 -2.95
N TRP A 98 -19.31 -3.43 -2.79
CA TRP A 98 -17.88 -3.60 -2.53
C TRP A 98 -17.06 -3.92 -3.78
N VAL A 99 -17.70 -3.87 -4.95
CA VAL A 99 -17.10 -4.23 -6.23
C VAL A 99 -16.87 -2.97 -7.05
N HIS A 100 -15.68 -2.83 -7.62
CA HIS A 100 -15.29 -1.71 -8.46
C HIS A 100 -14.93 -2.22 -9.85
N LYS A 101 -15.60 -1.68 -10.87
CA LYS A 101 -15.33 -2.05 -12.27
C LYS A 101 -13.97 -1.53 -12.71
N ILE A 102 -13.17 -2.40 -13.32
CA ILE A 102 -11.87 -2.06 -13.93
C ILE A 102 -12.14 -1.50 -15.33
N PRO A 103 -11.56 -0.33 -15.70
CA PRO A 103 -11.65 0.20 -17.05
C PRO A 103 -11.06 -0.75 -18.10
N ASP A 104 -11.61 -0.74 -19.32
CA ASP A 104 -11.23 -1.69 -20.37
C ASP A 104 -9.76 -1.57 -20.82
N ASN A 105 -9.17 -0.38 -20.70
CA ASN A 105 -7.77 -0.08 -21.03
C ASN A 105 -6.80 -0.25 -19.85
N VAL A 106 -7.24 -0.86 -18.76
CA VAL A 106 -6.40 -1.18 -17.59
C VAL A 106 -6.21 -2.68 -17.55
N GLU A 107 -4.97 -3.14 -17.54
CA GLU A 107 -4.64 -4.57 -17.44
C GLU A 107 -4.99 -5.12 -16.06
N ASP A 108 -5.19 -6.43 -15.96
CA ASP A 108 -5.64 -7.09 -14.73
C ASP A 108 -4.72 -6.81 -13.53
N HIS A 109 -3.41 -6.97 -13.72
CA HIS A 109 -2.42 -6.72 -12.65
C HIS A 109 -2.34 -5.24 -12.22
N GLN A 110 -2.74 -4.31 -13.11
CA GLN A 110 -2.80 -2.87 -12.83
C GLN A 110 -4.10 -2.49 -12.08
N GLY A 111 -5.17 -3.29 -12.28
CA GLY A 111 -6.51 -3.03 -11.76
C GLY A 111 -6.75 -3.49 -10.32
N ILE A 112 -5.72 -3.88 -9.57
CA ILE A 112 -5.82 -4.26 -8.16
C ILE A 112 -6.06 -3.00 -7.32
N ILE A 113 -7.33 -2.78 -6.94
CA ILE A 113 -7.78 -1.47 -6.42
C ILE A 113 -7.47 -1.25 -4.94
N GLU A 114 -7.37 -2.31 -4.12
CA GLU A 114 -7.28 -2.14 -2.66
C GLU A 114 -6.11 -1.25 -2.24
N PRO A 115 -4.84 -1.51 -2.63
CA PRO A 115 -3.73 -0.63 -2.25
C PRO A 115 -3.84 0.76 -2.86
N LEU A 116 -4.48 0.90 -4.02
CA LEU A 116 -4.64 2.18 -4.70
C LEU A 116 -5.64 3.09 -3.98
N TRP A 117 -6.75 2.55 -3.47
CA TRP A 117 -7.65 3.36 -2.66
C TRP A 117 -7.02 3.75 -1.31
N CYS A 118 -6.19 2.87 -0.73
CA CYS A 118 -5.42 3.18 0.47
C CYS A 118 -4.51 4.40 0.24
N LEU A 119 -3.83 4.46 -0.91
CA LEU A 119 -2.98 5.59 -1.31
C LEU A 119 -3.80 6.87 -1.49
N VAL A 120 -4.89 6.83 -2.28
CA VAL A 120 -5.74 7.99 -2.52
C VAL A 120 -6.35 8.50 -1.21
N SER A 121 -6.84 7.59 -0.35
CA SER A 121 -7.35 7.91 0.98
C SER A 121 -6.28 8.58 1.85
N ALA A 122 -5.08 8.00 1.93
CA ALA A 122 -3.98 8.52 2.74
C ALA A 122 -3.58 9.94 2.31
N VAL A 123 -3.37 10.15 1.00
CA VAL A 123 -2.99 11.46 0.46
C VAL A 123 -4.14 12.49 0.54
N SER A 124 -5.39 12.05 0.63
CA SER A 124 -6.54 12.97 0.83
C SER A 124 -6.68 13.46 2.27
N LYS A 125 -6.11 12.76 3.25
CA LYS A 125 -6.17 13.12 4.68
C LYS A 125 -5.10 14.12 5.12
N VAL A 126 -4.01 14.26 4.37
CA VAL A 126 -2.90 15.13 4.77
C VAL A 126 -3.13 16.59 4.39
N ARG A 127 -2.57 17.50 5.18
CA ARG A 127 -2.52 18.92 4.86
C ARG A 127 -1.33 19.17 3.93
N LEU A 128 -1.59 19.53 2.69
CA LEU A 128 -0.54 19.89 1.75
C LEU A 128 0.03 21.27 2.12
N PRO A 129 1.36 21.43 2.09
CA PRO A 129 1.99 22.73 2.31
C PRO A 129 1.76 23.67 1.11
N ILE A 130 2.17 24.92 1.28
CA ILE A 130 2.24 25.84 0.13
C ILE A 130 3.23 25.31 -0.92
N GLN A 131 2.95 25.64 -2.18
CA GLN A 131 3.58 25.00 -3.35
C GLN A 131 5.11 25.11 -3.43
N SER A 132 5.72 26.08 -2.74
CA SER A 132 7.17 26.27 -2.68
C SER A 132 7.89 25.33 -1.70
N GLU A 133 7.17 24.72 -0.77
CA GLU A 133 7.74 23.88 0.26
C GLU A 133 7.84 22.42 -0.23
N LYS A 134 8.89 21.73 0.20
CA LYS A 134 9.07 20.29 -0.02
C LYS A 134 8.36 19.50 1.09
N VAL A 135 7.95 18.28 0.77
CA VAL A 135 7.48 17.27 1.73
C VAL A 135 8.41 16.05 1.67
N ALA A 136 8.37 15.19 2.69
CA ALA A 136 9.17 13.98 2.65
C ALA A 136 8.30 12.72 2.65
N VAL A 137 8.81 11.66 2.02
CA VAL A 137 8.29 10.29 2.10
C VAL A 137 9.42 9.37 2.55
N VAL A 138 9.23 8.70 3.68
CA VAL A 138 10.17 7.73 4.26
C VAL A 138 9.65 6.32 4.01
N GLY A 139 10.46 5.49 3.35
CA GLY A 139 10.05 4.19 2.84
C GLY A 139 9.48 4.30 1.42
N CYS A 140 10.28 3.91 0.41
CA CYS A 140 9.98 4.05 -1.01
C CYS A 140 9.66 2.70 -1.68
N GLY A 141 8.96 1.82 -0.96
CA GLY A 141 8.34 0.62 -1.51
C GLY A 141 7.11 0.96 -2.37
N TYR A 142 6.27 -0.06 -2.65
CA TYR A 142 5.05 0.13 -3.45
C TYR A 142 4.17 1.27 -2.92
N MET A 143 3.84 1.29 -1.63
CA MET A 143 2.97 2.33 -1.07
C MET A 143 3.64 3.71 -1.04
N GLY A 144 4.92 3.80 -0.65
CA GLY A 144 5.65 5.07 -0.62
C GLY A 144 5.81 5.70 -2.00
N CYS A 145 6.18 4.93 -3.02
CA CYS A 145 6.26 5.43 -4.41
C CYS A 145 4.88 5.83 -4.96
N GLY A 146 3.81 5.12 -4.59
CA GLY A 146 2.45 5.52 -4.95
C GLY A 146 2.03 6.85 -4.31
N ALA A 147 2.38 7.07 -3.04
CA ALA A 147 2.16 8.35 -2.37
C ALA A 147 2.98 9.49 -3.03
N ILE A 148 4.25 9.24 -3.37
CA ILE A 148 5.11 10.17 -4.11
C ILE A 148 4.45 10.57 -5.43
N SER A 149 3.97 9.60 -6.21
CA SER A 149 3.36 9.88 -7.52
C SER A 149 2.09 10.72 -7.39
N LEU A 150 1.22 10.46 -6.41
CA LEU A 150 0.01 11.25 -6.16
C LEU A 150 0.32 12.68 -5.68
N LEU A 151 1.35 12.85 -4.86
CA LEU A 151 1.81 14.16 -4.40
C LEU A 151 2.42 14.95 -5.57
N ALA A 152 3.26 14.32 -6.38
CA ALA A 152 3.87 14.93 -7.57
C ALA A 152 2.81 15.37 -8.59
N MET A 153 1.77 14.56 -8.84
CA MET A 153 0.62 14.93 -9.68
C MET A 153 -0.12 16.19 -9.18
N ARG A 154 -0.06 16.46 -7.87
CA ARG A 154 -0.62 17.68 -7.26
C ARG A 154 0.35 18.87 -7.25
N GLY A 155 1.50 18.74 -7.92
CA GLY A 155 2.53 19.78 -8.00
C GLY A 155 3.38 19.91 -6.73
N VAL A 156 3.34 18.93 -5.82
CA VAL A 156 4.13 18.94 -4.58
C VAL A 156 5.53 18.42 -4.86
N LYS A 157 6.55 19.11 -4.36
CA LYS A 157 7.94 18.67 -4.42
C LYS A 157 8.20 17.64 -3.32
N VAL A 158 8.56 16.41 -3.69
CA VAL A 158 8.73 15.29 -2.75
C VAL A 158 10.20 14.91 -2.64
N VAL A 159 10.70 14.84 -1.40
CA VAL A 159 11.99 14.26 -1.05
C VAL A 159 11.76 12.82 -0.60
N ALA A 160 12.39 11.87 -1.26
CA ALA A 160 12.28 10.45 -0.97
C ALA A 160 13.43 9.99 -0.06
N VAL A 161 13.14 9.14 0.93
CA VAL A 161 14.16 8.54 1.79
C VAL A 161 13.91 7.05 1.93
N ASP A 162 14.91 6.25 1.63
CA ASP A 162 14.88 4.79 1.77
C ASP A 162 16.30 4.25 2.02
N ILE A 163 16.39 3.10 2.66
CA ILE A 163 17.69 2.41 2.90
C ILE A 163 18.18 1.67 1.65
N ASN A 164 17.33 1.54 0.62
CA ASN A 164 17.65 0.78 -0.59
C ASN A 164 17.79 1.69 -1.80
N PRO A 165 18.99 1.73 -2.45
CA PRO A 165 19.23 2.58 -3.61
C PRO A 165 18.30 2.30 -4.81
N GLU A 166 17.84 1.06 -5.02
CA GLU A 166 16.90 0.75 -6.11
C GLU A 166 15.50 1.31 -5.82
N SER A 167 15.06 1.30 -4.56
CA SER A 167 13.83 1.97 -4.14
C SER A 167 13.89 3.49 -4.38
N LEU A 168 15.07 4.11 -4.14
CA LEU A 168 15.27 5.53 -4.42
C LEU A 168 15.21 5.85 -5.93
N LYS A 169 15.77 4.98 -6.79
CA LYS A 169 15.61 5.13 -8.25
C LYS A 169 14.14 5.06 -8.67
N ASN A 170 13.38 4.12 -8.10
CA ASN A 170 11.94 4.03 -8.32
C ASN A 170 11.23 5.31 -7.85
N ALA A 171 11.58 5.83 -6.67
CA ALA A 171 11.00 7.08 -6.16
C ALA A 171 11.20 8.26 -7.11
N LEU A 172 12.42 8.42 -7.66
CA LEU A 172 12.71 9.44 -8.69
C LEU A 172 11.89 9.21 -9.97
N LYS A 173 11.76 7.94 -10.44
CA LYS A 173 10.93 7.59 -11.60
C LYS A 173 9.47 8.00 -11.40
N TYR A 174 8.94 7.87 -10.17
CA TYR A 174 7.55 8.20 -9.85
C TYR A 174 7.33 9.63 -9.36
N GLY A 175 8.32 10.51 -9.46
CA GLY A 175 8.14 11.95 -9.32
C GLY A 175 8.74 12.59 -8.07
N ALA A 176 9.57 11.87 -7.29
CA ALA A 176 10.39 12.53 -6.28
C ALA A 176 11.37 13.50 -6.96
N CYS A 177 11.55 14.68 -6.37
CA CYS A 177 12.51 15.67 -6.87
C CYS A 177 13.93 15.46 -6.32
N GLU A 178 14.04 14.76 -5.20
CA GLU A 178 15.29 14.40 -4.53
C GLU A 178 15.12 13.04 -3.87
N ALA A 179 16.22 12.30 -3.71
CA ALA A 179 16.21 10.98 -3.07
C ALA A 179 17.53 10.77 -2.31
N TYR A 180 17.43 10.28 -1.07
CA TYR A 180 18.57 10.12 -0.16
C TYR A 180 18.54 8.81 0.59
N LEU A 181 19.70 8.24 0.84
CA LEU A 181 19.90 7.30 1.95
C LEU A 181 19.79 8.07 3.28
N PRO A 182 19.38 7.44 4.38
CA PRO A 182 19.24 8.12 5.68
C PRO A 182 20.52 8.83 6.15
N GLU A 183 21.69 8.26 5.89
CA GLU A 183 23.01 8.80 6.22
C GLU A 183 23.47 9.95 5.33
N GLU A 184 22.82 10.15 4.18
CA GLU A 184 23.13 11.19 3.20
C GLU A 184 22.24 12.43 3.34
N LEU A 185 21.29 12.40 4.29
CA LEU A 185 20.33 13.49 4.47
C LEU A 185 21.03 14.80 4.82
N PRO A 186 20.72 15.91 4.12
CA PRO A 186 21.16 17.25 4.52
C PRO A 186 20.74 17.62 5.94
N GLU A 187 21.58 18.37 6.66
CA GLU A 187 21.32 18.77 8.04
C GLU A 187 20.01 19.56 8.21
N GLU A 188 19.60 20.32 7.20
CA GLU A 188 18.34 21.05 7.20
C GLU A 188 17.10 20.16 7.10
N TYR A 189 17.26 18.87 6.72
CA TYR A 189 16.15 17.93 6.57
C TYR A 189 15.89 17.08 7.81
N ILE A 190 16.79 17.08 8.79
CA ILE A 190 16.68 16.21 9.94
C ILE A 190 17.14 16.91 11.24
N THR A 191 16.32 16.79 12.29
CA THR A 191 16.69 17.26 13.63
C THR A 191 17.53 16.22 14.37
N THR A 192 18.62 16.66 14.99
CA THR A 192 19.38 15.81 15.90
C THR A 192 18.67 15.69 17.26
N ARG A 193 18.71 14.50 17.87
CA ARG A 193 18.03 14.21 19.18
C ARG A 193 18.52 15.06 20.35
N ASN A 194 19.68 15.73 20.24
CA ASN A 194 20.34 16.44 21.35
C ASN A 194 20.05 17.94 21.39
N THR A 195 18.97 18.40 20.78
CA THR A 195 18.65 19.84 20.63
C THR A 195 18.48 20.59 21.96
N TYR A 196 18.35 19.89 23.09
CA TYR A 196 18.07 20.50 24.40
C TYR A 196 19.12 20.27 25.49
N LYS A 197 20.14 19.45 25.26
CA LYS A 197 21.23 19.27 26.26
C LYS A 197 22.36 20.26 26.00
N GLY A 198 22.37 21.36 26.77
CA GLY A 198 23.47 22.30 26.79
C GLY A 198 23.50 23.38 25.70
N VAL A 199 22.38 23.54 24.98
CA VAL A 199 22.21 24.60 23.98
C VAL A 199 21.32 25.72 24.54
N ASP A 200 21.62 26.95 24.19
CA ASP A 200 20.75 28.10 24.41
C ASP A 200 19.35 27.80 23.82
N VAL A 201 18.31 27.86 24.65
CA VAL A 201 16.94 27.52 24.30
C VAL A 201 16.44 28.30 23.05
N ASP A 202 16.82 29.57 22.96
CA ASP A 202 16.41 30.42 21.82
C ASP A 202 17.07 29.99 20.52
N SER A 203 18.30 29.54 20.54
CA SER A 203 18.99 28.99 19.38
C SER A 203 18.45 27.60 18.99
N ALA A 204 18.14 26.78 19.98
CA ALA A 204 17.51 25.46 19.74
C ALA A 204 16.11 25.60 19.13
N VAL A 205 15.30 26.54 19.62
CA VAL A 205 13.96 26.82 19.08
C VAL A 205 14.04 27.37 17.66
N LYS A 206 14.94 28.31 17.37
CA LYS A 206 15.13 28.85 16.01
C LYS A 206 15.55 27.77 15.02
N ASN A 207 16.52 26.93 15.39
CA ASN A 207 17.00 25.84 14.53
C ASN A 207 15.93 24.78 14.33
N ALA A 208 15.17 24.41 15.37
CA ALA A 208 14.09 23.45 15.27
C ALA A 208 12.93 23.93 14.37
N ALA A 209 12.65 25.24 14.35
CA ALA A 209 11.59 25.80 13.53
C ALA A 209 11.89 25.73 12.02
N SER A 210 13.17 25.78 11.64
CA SER A 210 13.62 25.78 10.24
C SER A 210 14.03 24.41 9.72
N THR A 211 14.18 23.40 10.58
CA THR A 211 14.70 22.07 10.21
C THR A 211 13.56 21.08 10.00
N GLY A 212 13.59 20.35 8.88
CA GLY A 212 12.64 19.31 8.52
C GLY A 212 11.52 19.80 7.60
N PHE A 213 10.52 18.95 7.40
CA PHE A 213 9.46 19.11 6.43
C PHE A 213 8.10 19.43 7.06
N PRO A 214 7.25 20.24 6.40
CA PRO A 214 5.90 20.52 6.89
C PRO A 214 4.99 19.29 6.91
N LEU A 215 5.29 18.30 6.06
CA LEU A 215 4.63 17.01 5.99
C LEU A 215 5.69 15.93 5.75
N VAL A 216 5.64 14.89 6.57
CA VAL A 216 6.38 13.65 6.35
C VAL A 216 5.37 12.50 6.32
N MET A 217 5.39 11.68 5.26
CA MET A 217 4.61 10.44 5.18
C MET A 217 5.55 9.24 5.41
N GLU A 218 5.21 8.40 6.37
CA GLU A 218 6.01 7.23 6.74
C GLU A 218 5.36 5.95 6.20
N TRP A 219 6.15 5.15 5.43
CA TRP A 219 5.77 3.89 4.79
C TRP A 219 6.81 2.78 4.98
N GLY A 220 7.76 2.97 5.92
CA GLY A 220 8.88 2.04 6.10
C GLY A 220 8.61 0.85 7.02
N GLU A 221 7.55 0.89 7.82
CA GLU A 221 7.09 -0.19 8.71
C GLU A 221 8.05 -0.60 9.85
N THR A 222 9.18 0.07 10.02
CA THR A 222 10.17 -0.24 11.08
C THR A 222 10.18 0.83 12.18
N ALA A 223 10.78 0.51 13.33
CA ALA A 223 10.99 1.50 14.39
C ALA A 223 11.93 2.62 13.93
N GLU A 224 12.93 2.27 13.13
CA GLU A 224 13.94 3.19 12.59
C GLU A 224 13.32 4.14 11.56
N SER A 225 12.46 3.66 10.66
CA SER A 225 11.77 4.52 9.69
C SER A 225 10.82 5.50 10.38
N LEU A 226 10.10 5.05 11.43
CA LEU A 226 9.23 5.91 12.21
C LEU A 226 10.02 6.97 12.99
N ASP A 227 11.12 6.60 13.65
CA ASP A 227 12.00 7.54 14.36
C ASP A 227 12.59 8.59 13.39
N LEU A 228 13.04 8.12 12.22
CA LEU A 228 13.55 9.00 11.16
C LEU A 228 12.46 9.99 10.72
N ALA A 229 11.26 9.53 10.43
CA ALA A 229 10.15 10.37 10.01
C ALA A 229 9.78 11.42 11.09
N ILE A 230 9.79 11.04 12.36
CA ILE A 230 9.59 11.99 13.49
C ILE A 230 10.66 13.09 13.44
N ARG A 231 11.93 12.72 13.31
CA ARG A 231 13.06 13.68 13.29
C ARG A 231 13.07 14.56 12.03
N MET A 232 12.54 14.07 10.92
CA MET A 232 12.38 14.82 9.68
C MET A 232 11.15 15.75 9.68
N THR A 233 10.20 15.56 10.60
CA THR A 233 9.03 16.44 10.69
C THR A 233 9.39 17.75 11.40
N ARG A 234 9.18 18.90 10.75
CA ARG A 234 9.49 20.21 11.35
C ARG A 234 8.55 20.54 12.52
N GLN A 235 8.88 21.60 13.26
CA GLN A 235 7.99 22.14 14.27
C GLN A 235 6.63 22.54 13.66
N CYS A 236 5.53 22.21 14.36
CA CYS A 236 4.15 22.36 13.89
C CYS A 236 3.87 21.68 12.54
N GLY A 237 4.70 20.71 12.15
CA GLY A 237 4.49 19.90 10.96
C GLY A 237 3.54 18.74 11.21
N GLN A 238 3.22 18.00 10.16
CA GLN A 238 2.38 16.80 10.20
C GLN A 238 3.21 15.56 9.88
N LEU A 239 3.16 14.57 10.76
CA LEU A 239 3.62 13.20 10.55
C LEU A 239 2.43 12.34 10.16
N ALA A 240 2.41 11.81 8.95
CA ALA A 240 1.37 10.92 8.45
C ALA A 240 1.89 9.48 8.44
N ILE A 241 1.39 8.65 9.35
CA ILE A 241 1.77 7.24 9.48
C ILE A 241 0.90 6.44 8.51
N GLY A 242 1.51 5.94 7.44
CA GLY A 242 0.88 5.13 6.40
C GLY A 242 1.16 3.65 6.54
N ALA A 243 2.35 3.27 7.02
CA ALA A 243 2.71 1.89 7.26
C ALA A 243 1.84 1.24 8.36
N TYR A 244 1.57 -0.06 8.22
CA TYR A 244 0.68 -0.79 9.14
C TYR A 244 1.36 -1.15 10.47
N HIS A 245 2.70 -1.20 10.50
CA HIS A 245 3.51 -1.52 11.68
C HIS A 245 3.11 -2.84 12.35
N THR A 246 2.97 -3.90 11.55
CA THR A 246 2.67 -5.24 12.04
C THR A 246 3.75 -5.76 13.01
N GLY A 247 3.44 -6.82 13.76
CA GLY A 247 4.42 -7.52 14.59
C GLY A 247 4.77 -6.86 15.92
N GLY A 248 3.99 -5.89 16.40
CA GLY A 248 4.12 -5.40 17.76
C GLY A 248 4.22 -3.88 17.94
N LYS A 249 4.55 -3.47 19.15
CA LYS A 249 4.64 -2.05 19.52
C LYS A 249 5.93 -1.42 18.99
N ARG A 250 5.85 -0.14 18.64
CA ARG A 250 7.02 0.70 18.32
C ARG A 250 7.31 1.66 19.46
N LEU A 251 8.57 1.78 19.82
CA LEU A 251 9.04 2.79 20.78
C LEU A 251 9.24 4.10 20.02
N VAL A 252 8.63 5.17 20.51
CA VAL A 252 8.71 6.52 19.92
C VAL A 252 9.16 7.55 20.95
N ASP A 253 9.87 8.58 20.50
CA ASP A 253 10.24 9.73 21.32
C ASP A 253 9.06 10.71 21.46
N VAL A 254 8.22 10.46 22.47
CA VAL A 254 7.04 11.32 22.76
C VAL A 254 7.44 12.72 23.16
N GLN A 255 8.61 12.90 23.81
CA GLN A 255 9.10 14.22 24.18
C GLN A 255 9.40 15.06 22.93
N LEU A 256 10.03 14.46 21.91
CA LEU A 256 10.31 15.13 20.66
C LEU A 256 9.02 15.51 19.90
N LEU A 257 8.03 14.61 19.86
CA LEU A 257 6.72 14.90 19.28
C LEU A 257 6.04 16.09 19.95
N ASN A 258 6.04 16.12 21.30
CA ASN A 258 5.39 17.17 22.09
C ASN A 258 6.11 18.51 21.94
N VAL A 259 7.42 18.54 22.12
CA VAL A 259 8.22 19.78 22.07
C VAL A 259 8.18 20.44 20.70
N ARG A 260 8.10 19.66 19.62
CA ARG A 260 7.97 20.19 18.26
C ARG A 260 6.51 20.40 17.83
N ALA A 261 5.55 20.12 18.70
CA ALA A 261 4.12 20.24 18.41
C ALA A 261 3.75 19.53 17.09
N ILE A 262 4.21 18.28 16.91
CA ILE A 262 3.97 17.50 15.69
C ILE A 262 2.54 16.94 15.73
N ASP A 263 1.77 17.19 14.66
CA ASP A 263 0.48 16.53 14.44
C ASP A 263 0.68 15.12 13.89
N CYS A 264 0.44 14.11 14.72
CA CYS A 264 0.47 12.72 14.28
C CYS A 264 -0.87 12.30 13.69
N LEU A 265 -0.87 11.86 12.43
CA LEU A 265 -2.04 11.42 11.70
C LEU A 265 -1.89 9.95 11.29
N SER A 266 -2.82 9.08 11.71
CA SER A 266 -2.97 7.76 11.12
C SER A 266 -3.75 7.87 9.80
N THR A 267 -3.14 7.38 8.71
CA THR A 267 -3.76 7.43 7.37
C THR A 267 -4.48 6.15 6.98
N HIS A 268 -4.50 5.15 7.86
CA HIS A 268 -5.14 3.86 7.58
C HIS A 268 -6.61 4.02 7.11
N PRO A 269 -7.03 3.33 6.04
CA PRO A 269 -8.36 3.47 5.46
C PRO A 269 -9.41 2.71 6.31
N ARG A 270 -10.06 3.39 7.26
CA ARG A 270 -11.16 2.82 8.09
C ARG A 270 -12.51 3.48 7.84
N GLU A 271 -12.56 4.53 7.04
CA GLU A 271 -13.78 5.23 6.65
C GLU A 271 -14.30 4.66 5.32
N GLN A 272 -15.40 3.92 5.38
CA GLN A 272 -15.94 3.19 4.21
C GLN A 272 -16.29 4.11 3.04
N ASP A 273 -16.96 5.24 3.29
CA ASP A 273 -17.34 6.19 2.24
C ASP A 273 -16.10 6.82 1.58
N LEU A 274 -15.06 7.13 2.36
CA LEU A 274 -13.81 7.64 1.80
C LEU A 274 -13.10 6.57 0.97
N ASN A 275 -13.09 5.31 1.43
CA ASN A 275 -12.48 4.20 0.68
C ASN A 275 -13.20 3.99 -0.65
N PHE A 276 -14.53 4.01 -0.64
CA PHE A 276 -15.32 3.87 -1.85
C PHE A 276 -14.99 4.99 -2.85
N ARG A 277 -15.06 6.26 -2.43
CA ARG A 277 -14.72 7.42 -3.29
C ARG A 277 -13.26 7.39 -3.76
N SER A 278 -12.36 6.90 -2.92
CA SER A 278 -10.93 6.74 -3.25
C SER A 278 -10.74 5.67 -4.32
N ALA A 279 -11.48 4.56 -4.26
CA ALA A 279 -11.47 3.51 -5.27
C ALA A 279 -11.99 4.03 -6.63
N GLU A 280 -13.15 4.71 -6.64
CA GLU A 280 -13.71 5.32 -7.85
C GLU A 280 -12.74 6.36 -8.46
N CYS A 281 -12.08 7.15 -7.60
CA CYS A 281 -11.08 8.12 -8.04
C CYS A 281 -9.86 7.43 -8.67
N ALA A 282 -9.33 6.38 -8.02
CA ALA A 282 -8.18 5.63 -8.53
C ALA A 282 -8.52 4.95 -9.87
N MET A 283 -9.65 4.25 -9.97
CA MET A 283 -10.08 3.60 -11.22
C MET A 283 -10.23 4.60 -12.37
N ARG A 284 -10.81 5.78 -12.10
CA ARG A 284 -10.91 6.83 -13.11
C ARG A 284 -9.53 7.31 -13.55
N MET A 285 -8.62 7.59 -12.61
CA MET A 285 -7.27 8.06 -12.95
C MET A 285 -6.48 7.03 -13.76
N LEU A 286 -6.67 5.74 -13.50
CA LEU A 286 -6.06 4.66 -14.31
C LEU A 286 -6.67 4.60 -15.70
N GLY A 287 -8.00 4.68 -15.80
CA GLY A 287 -8.72 4.64 -17.08
C GLY A 287 -8.46 5.86 -17.96
N ASP A 288 -8.31 7.04 -17.37
CA ASP A 288 -8.00 8.30 -18.09
C ASP A 288 -6.49 8.47 -18.38
N ASP A 289 -5.64 7.49 -18.04
CA ASP A 289 -4.18 7.55 -18.15
C ASP A 289 -3.53 8.74 -17.42
N THR A 290 -4.22 9.31 -16.44
CA THR A 290 -3.69 10.43 -15.67
C THR A 290 -2.78 10.00 -14.52
N TRP A 291 -2.83 8.75 -14.12
CA TRP A 291 -1.96 8.19 -13.08
C TRP A 291 -1.08 7.07 -13.61
N SER A 292 0.15 7.40 -13.99
CA SER A 292 1.13 6.47 -14.54
C SER A 292 1.61 5.39 -13.56
N TYR A 293 1.21 5.45 -12.29
CA TYR A 293 1.57 4.48 -11.27
C TYR A 293 1.04 3.07 -11.53
N LYS A 294 0.11 2.89 -12.46
CA LYS A 294 -0.30 1.56 -12.94
C LYS A 294 0.86 0.74 -13.53
N HIS A 295 1.87 1.40 -14.10
CA HIS A 295 3.05 0.78 -14.73
C HIS A 295 4.14 0.47 -13.69
N VAL A 296 3.84 -0.33 -12.68
CA VAL A 296 4.82 -0.76 -11.67
C VAL A 296 5.30 -2.18 -11.95
N PRO A 297 6.61 -2.47 -11.85
CA PRO A 297 7.11 -3.84 -12.00
C PRO A 297 6.39 -4.79 -11.04
N THR A 298 5.62 -5.73 -11.60
CA THR A 298 4.77 -6.65 -10.85
C THR A 298 5.24 -8.08 -11.03
N LYS A 299 5.55 -8.80 -9.95
CA LYS A 299 5.96 -10.21 -10.00
C LYS A 299 4.75 -11.12 -9.80
N VAL A 300 4.58 -12.05 -10.75
CA VAL A 300 3.46 -12.99 -10.78
C VAL A 300 3.92 -14.34 -10.27
N TYR A 301 3.11 -14.94 -9.39
CA TYR A 301 3.34 -16.27 -8.83
C TYR A 301 2.10 -17.14 -9.03
N PRO A 302 2.24 -18.44 -9.34
CA PRO A 302 1.10 -19.36 -9.25
C PRO A 302 0.63 -19.53 -7.81
N ALA A 303 -0.64 -19.86 -7.59
CA ALA A 303 -1.20 -19.98 -6.24
C ALA A 303 -0.47 -21.01 -5.37
N SER A 304 0.08 -22.05 -5.98
CA SER A 304 0.93 -23.06 -5.32
C SER A 304 2.24 -22.52 -4.75
N MET A 305 2.69 -21.33 -5.19
CA MET A 305 3.91 -20.67 -4.73
C MET A 305 3.62 -19.46 -3.80
N PHE A 306 2.48 -19.44 -3.12
CA PHE A 306 2.11 -18.38 -2.19
C PHE A 306 3.18 -18.10 -1.12
N ASP A 307 3.72 -19.15 -0.50
CA ASP A 307 4.75 -19.01 0.54
C ASP A 307 6.03 -18.38 -0.03
N LYS A 308 6.44 -18.80 -1.24
CA LYS A 308 7.58 -18.19 -1.94
C LYS A 308 7.36 -16.70 -2.24
N ALA A 309 6.12 -16.31 -2.58
CA ALA A 309 5.80 -14.91 -2.79
C ALA A 309 6.00 -14.08 -1.51
N HIS A 310 5.63 -14.61 -0.34
CA HIS A 310 5.86 -13.96 0.94
C HIS A 310 7.34 -13.94 1.35
N GLU A 311 8.09 -15.01 1.15
CA GLU A 311 9.54 -15.04 1.40
C GLU A 311 10.28 -13.99 0.58
N GLU A 312 9.93 -13.85 -0.70
CA GLU A 312 10.60 -12.90 -1.59
C GLU A 312 10.21 -11.44 -1.35
N LEU A 313 9.13 -11.13 -0.60
CA LEU A 313 8.83 -9.75 -0.19
C LEU A 313 9.95 -9.12 0.64
N GLU A 314 10.67 -9.92 1.45
CA GLU A 314 11.76 -9.45 2.30
C GLU A 314 13.01 -9.09 1.47
N ILE A 315 13.24 -9.73 0.33
CA ILE A 315 14.47 -9.67 -0.44
C ILE A 315 14.33 -9.04 -1.84
N LYS A 316 13.18 -8.46 -2.16
CA LYS A 316 12.90 -7.88 -3.49
C LYS A 316 13.79 -6.70 -3.85
N PHE A 317 14.26 -5.93 -2.86
CA PHE A 317 15.22 -4.82 -3.00
C PHE A 317 14.93 -3.87 -4.18
N GLY A 318 13.66 -3.54 -4.43
CA GLY A 318 13.25 -2.61 -5.48
C GLY A 318 13.25 -3.16 -6.91
N LYS A 319 13.66 -4.41 -7.14
CA LYS A 319 13.65 -5.04 -8.49
C LYS A 319 12.25 -5.20 -9.06
N TRP A 320 11.27 -5.38 -8.21
CA TRP A 320 9.85 -5.34 -8.50
C TRP A 320 9.14 -4.71 -7.29
N MET A 321 7.95 -4.19 -7.49
CA MET A 321 7.29 -3.39 -6.46
C MET A 321 6.07 -4.09 -5.88
N LYS A 322 5.28 -4.80 -6.71
CA LYS A 322 4.10 -5.55 -6.32
C LYS A 322 4.27 -7.03 -6.63
N ALA A 323 3.74 -7.91 -5.79
CA ALA A 323 3.53 -9.31 -6.10
C ALA A 323 2.05 -9.60 -6.26
N VAL A 324 1.71 -10.54 -7.14
CA VAL A 324 0.36 -11.05 -7.33
C VAL A 324 0.37 -12.56 -7.42
N ILE A 325 -0.68 -13.18 -6.88
CA ILE A 325 -0.98 -14.60 -7.02
C ILE A 325 -1.93 -14.77 -8.20
N ASP A 326 -1.55 -15.60 -9.17
CA ASP A 326 -2.38 -16.00 -10.30
C ASP A 326 -3.23 -17.21 -9.90
N TRP A 327 -4.55 -17.07 -10.01
CA TRP A 327 -5.52 -18.13 -9.74
C TRP A 327 -5.93 -18.92 -10.98
N GLU A 328 -5.59 -18.45 -12.18
CA GLU A 328 -5.97 -19.09 -13.43
C GLU A 328 -4.93 -20.08 -13.92
N ASN A 329 -3.64 -19.76 -13.74
CA ASN A 329 -2.53 -20.55 -14.24
C ASN A 329 -1.66 -21.07 -13.08
N GLU A 330 -1.26 -22.35 -13.17
CA GLU A 330 -0.45 -23.01 -12.13
C GLU A 330 0.92 -23.48 -12.64
N ASP A 331 1.03 -23.76 -13.93
CA ASP A 331 2.22 -24.39 -14.52
C ASP A 331 3.16 -23.34 -15.13
N PHE A 332 3.72 -22.48 -14.27
CA PHE A 332 4.73 -21.51 -14.70
C PHE A 332 5.70 -21.15 -13.55
N GLU A 333 6.92 -20.76 -13.93
CA GLU A 333 7.87 -20.15 -12.99
C GLU A 333 7.56 -18.67 -12.78
N PRO A 334 7.72 -18.11 -11.56
CA PRO A 334 7.44 -16.70 -11.29
C PRO A 334 8.22 -15.77 -12.21
N TYR A 335 7.53 -14.80 -12.80
CA TYR A 335 8.08 -13.83 -13.74
C TYR A 335 7.68 -12.40 -13.37
N ILE A 336 8.38 -11.40 -13.94
CA ILE A 336 8.10 -9.99 -13.72
C ILE A 336 7.47 -9.39 -14.97
N ILE A 337 6.30 -8.76 -14.81
CA ILE A 337 5.70 -7.86 -15.79
C ILE A 337 6.36 -6.50 -15.60
N ASN A 338 6.97 -5.98 -16.66
CA ASN A 338 7.55 -4.64 -16.74
C ASN A 338 6.79 -3.90 -17.85
N ASP A 339 5.87 -3.03 -17.47
CA ASP A 339 5.10 -2.20 -18.39
C ASP A 339 5.80 -0.87 -18.73
#